data_b0ab99ef36bf3f1716da6d14e4d0fa36
#
_entry.id   b0ab99ef36bf3f1716da6d14e4d0fa36
#
_cell.length_a   1.000
_cell.length_b   1.000
_cell.length_c   1.000
_cell.angle_alpha   90.00
_cell.angle_beta   90.00
_cell.angle_gamma   90.00
#
_symmetry.space_group_name_H-M   'P 1'
#
loop_
_entity.id
_entity.type
_entity.pdbx_description
1 polymer ?
#
loop_
_entity_poly.entity_id
_entity_poly.type
_entity_poly.pdbx_seq_one_letter_code
_entity_poly.pdbx_strand_id
1 'polypeptide(L)'
;MWRWLYTELRSAIIDGRLKSGARLPSTRNLAAQYGLARGTVVAAFQQLQAEGFVSSEVSAGTFVVPAPEWQVTLRLNKDLPAR
;
A
#
# COMPACT_ATOMS: atom_id res chain seq x y z
N MET A 1 -5.04 14.37 -1.87
CA MET A 1 -4.58 14.19 -0.49
C MET A 1 -4.12 12.77 -0.22
N TRP A 2 -5.04 11.80 -0.29
CA TRP A 2 -4.66 10.42 -0.04
C TRP A 2 -3.68 9.88 -1.10
N ARG A 3 -3.65 10.44 -2.29
CA ARG A 3 -2.75 10.00 -3.35
C ARG A 3 -1.28 10.12 -2.98
N TRP A 4 -0.93 11.17 -2.27
CA TRP A 4 0.45 11.34 -1.84
C TRP A 4 0.88 10.19 -0.93
N LEU A 5 0.06 9.87 0.07
CA LEU A 5 0.35 8.78 1.00
C LEU A 5 0.34 7.44 0.28
N TYR A 6 -0.63 7.23 -0.59
CA TYR A 6 -0.71 6.02 -1.40
C TYR A 6 0.58 5.82 -2.21
N THR A 7 1.03 6.87 -2.89
CA THR A 7 2.24 6.81 -3.71
C THR A 7 3.48 6.49 -2.86
N GLU A 8 3.58 7.11 -1.70
CA GLU A 8 4.70 6.87 -0.79
C GLU A 8 4.74 5.43 -0.32
N LEU A 9 3.60 4.90 0.12
CA LEU A 9 3.53 3.53 0.60
C LEU A 9 3.77 2.53 -0.53
N ARG A 10 3.19 2.78 -1.68
CA ARG A 10 3.38 1.94 -2.85
C ARG A 10 4.85 1.88 -3.25
N SER A 11 5.50 3.01 -3.32
CA SER A 11 6.93 3.08 -3.64
C SER A 11 7.77 2.32 -2.62
N ALA A 12 7.46 2.46 -1.34
CA ALA A 12 8.19 1.75 -0.28
C ALA A 12 8.03 0.24 -0.41
N ILE A 13 6.86 -0.23 -0.82
CA ILE A 13 6.63 -1.67 -1.03
C ILE A 13 7.43 -2.15 -2.23
N ILE A 14 7.38 -1.42 -3.34
CA ILE A 14 8.06 -1.80 -4.57
C ILE A 14 9.58 -1.75 -4.39
N ASP A 15 10.08 -0.76 -3.68
CA ASP A 15 11.52 -0.59 -3.44
C ASP A 15 12.08 -1.59 -2.42
N GLY A 16 11.22 -2.26 -1.69
CA GLY A 16 11.65 -3.20 -0.66
C GLY A 16 11.87 -2.57 0.70
N ARG A 17 11.60 -1.27 0.87
CA ARG A 17 11.67 -0.64 2.19
C ARG A 17 10.63 -1.22 3.14
N LEU A 18 9.45 -1.57 2.61
CA LEU A 18 8.46 -2.34 3.32
C LEU A 18 8.50 -3.76 2.77
N LYS A 19 8.95 -4.68 3.60
CA LYS A 19 9.16 -6.06 3.17
C LYS A 19 7.86 -6.84 3.08
N SER A 20 7.87 -7.89 2.28
CA SER A 20 6.73 -8.79 2.17
C SER A 20 6.37 -9.34 3.55
N GLY A 21 5.09 -9.31 3.87
CA GLY A 21 4.61 -9.76 5.17
C GLY A 21 4.79 -8.78 6.31
N ALA A 22 5.42 -7.63 6.05
CA ALA A 22 5.61 -6.62 7.09
C ALA A 22 4.27 -6.02 7.49
N ARG A 23 4.12 -5.76 8.78
CA ARG A 23 2.92 -5.12 9.29
C ARG A 23 3.05 -3.61 9.14
N LEU A 24 2.02 -3.00 8.57
CA LEU A 24 1.97 -1.54 8.47
C LEU A 24 1.46 -0.94 9.77
N PRO A 25 1.87 0.32 10.08
CA PRO A 25 1.28 1.03 11.21
C PRO A 25 -0.22 1.16 11.02
N SER A 26 -0.94 1.30 12.12
CA SER A 26 -2.39 1.50 12.05
C SER A 26 -2.72 2.82 11.36
N THR A 27 -3.95 2.93 10.86
CA THR A 27 -4.39 4.18 10.23
C THR A 27 -4.29 5.34 11.20
N ARG A 28 -4.58 5.10 12.48
CA ARG A 28 -4.46 6.12 13.52
C ARG A 28 -3.01 6.59 13.68
N ASN A 29 -2.08 5.64 13.75
CA ASN A 29 -0.67 5.97 13.92
C ASN A 29 -0.13 6.73 12.72
N LEU A 30 -0.46 6.30 11.52
CA LEU A 30 -0.01 6.99 10.31
C LEU A 30 -0.62 8.39 10.21
N ALA A 31 -1.89 8.54 10.56
CA ALA A 31 -2.53 9.84 10.55
C ALA A 31 -1.82 10.80 11.50
N ALA A 32 -1.49 10.32 12.70
CA ALA A 32 -0.78 11.14 13.68
C ALA A 32 0.63 11.46 13.22
N GLN A 33 1.32 10.47 12.64
CA GLN A 33 2.71 10.64 12.22
C GLN A 33 2.85 11.67 11.11
N TYR A 34 1.94 11.69 10.16
CA TYR A 34 1.99 12.60 9.02
C TYR A 34 1.10 13.82 9.15
N GLY A 35 0.38 13.96 10.26
CA GLY A 35 -0.53 15.08 10.45
C GLY A 35 -1.69 15.07 9.48
N LEU A 36 -2.19 13.89 9.12
CA LEU A 36 -3.27 13.73 8.15
C LEU A 36 -4.56 13.35 8.83
N ALA A 37 -5.68 13.60 8.15
CA ALA A 37 -6.96 13.12 8.59
C ALA A 37 -6.98 11.59 8.49
N ARG A 38 -7.65 10.93 9.44
CA ARG A 38 -7.73 9.48 9.45
C ARG A 38 -8.37 8.93 8.17
N GLY A 39 -9.39 9.63 7.65
CA GLY A 39 -10.03 9.23 6.41
C GLY A 39 -9.09 9.23 5.22
N THR A 40 -8.12 10.15 5.20
CA THR A 40 -7.10 10.21 4.16
C THR A 40 -6.25 8.94 4.17
N VAL A 41 -5.84 8.49 5.35
CA VAL A 41 -5.04 7.27 5.50
C VAL A 41 -5.85 6.05 5.09
N VAL A 42 -7.12 5.99 5.53
CA VAL A 42 -8.01 4.89 5.18
C VAL A 42 -8.17 4.79 3.67
N ALA A 43 -8.36 5.92 2.99
CA ALA A 43 -8.52 5.93 1.53
C ALA A 43 -7.27 5.39 0.83
N ALA A 44 -6.08 5.78 1.29
CA ALA A 44 -4.83 5.28 0.73
C ALA A 44 -4.70 3.77 0.92
N PHE A 45 -5.03 3.27 2.11
CA PHE A 45 -4.98 1.85 2.41
C PHE A 45 -5.97 1.06 1.54
N GLN A 46 -7.17 1.59 1.37
CA GLN A 46 -8.18 0.94 0.54
C GLN A 46 -7.71 0.81 -0.91
N GLN A 47 -7.06 1.83 -1.43
CA GLN A 47 -6.53 1.79 -2.79
C GLN A 47 -5.42 0.76 -2.91
N LEU A 48 -4.49 0.72 -1.94
CA LEU A 48 -3.42 -0.27 -1.94
C LEU A 48 -3.98 -1.69 -1.85
N GLN A 49 -5.01 -1.88 -1.05
CA GLN A 49 -5.66 -3.17 -0.90
C GLN A 49 -6.34 -3.59 -2.21
N ALA A 50 -7.01 -2.66 -2.87
CA ALA A 50 -7.68 -2.92 -4.15
C ALA A 50 -6.68 -3.33 -5.22
N GLU A 51 -5.45 -2.81 -5.16
CA GLU A 51 -4.41 -3.14 -6.12
C GLU A 51 -3.56 -4.35 -5.71
N GLY A 52 -3.83 -4.92 -4.56
CA GLY A 52 -3.14 -6.12 -4.13
C GLY A 52 -1.81 -5.91 -3.44
N PHE A 53 -1.48 -4.67 -3.07
CA PHE A 53 -0.23 -4.40 -2.37
C PHE A 53 -0.28 -4.74 -0.90
N VAL A 54 -1.43 -4.61 -0.28
CA VAL A 54 -1.60 -4.89 1.15
C VAL A 54 -2.85 -5.72 1.37
N SER A 55 -2.86 -6.43 2.51
CA SER A 55 -3.99 -7.23 2.94
C SER A 55 -4.38 -6.80 4.35
N SER A 56 -5.66 -6.64 4.57
CA SER A 56 -6.18 -6.19 5.87
C SER A 56 -6.77 -7.38 6.62
N GLU A 57 -6.28 -7.59 7.85
CA GLU A 57 -6.78 -8.62 8.75
C GLU A 57 -7.52 -7.94 9.90
N VAL A 58 -8.73 -8.38 10.18
CA VAL A 58 -9.60 -7.72 11.15
C VAL A 58 -8.94 -7.60 12.53
N SER A 59 -8.29 -8.66 12.98
CA SER A 59 -7.71 -8.67 14.33
C SER A 59 -6.20 -8.49 14.36
N ALA A 60 -5.53 -8.57 13.21
CA ALA A 60 -4.07 -8.53 13.17
C ALA A 60 -3.49 -7.28 12.53
N GLY A 61 -4.29 -6.51 11.80
CA GLY A 61 -3.84 -5.27 11.16
C GLY A 61 -3.66 -5.41 9.66
N THR A 62 -2.89 -4.50 9.09
CA THR A 62 -2.64 -4.48 7.65
C THR A 62 -1.21 -4.94 7.37
N PHE A 63 -1.05 -5.84 6.43
CA PHE A 63 0.24 -6.43 6.07
C PHE A 63 0.54 -6.26 4.60
N VAL A 64 1.83 -6.17 4.29
CA VAL A 64 2.29 -6.13 2.90
C VAL A 64 2.10 -7.52 2.28
N VAL A 65 1.43 -7.57 1.14
CA VAL A 65 1.20 -8.84 0.42
C VAL A 65 2.54 -9.33 -0.16
N PRO A 66 2.80 -10.64 -0.14
CA PRO A 66 4.02 -11.19 -0.73
C PRO A 66 4.21 -10.78 -2.19
N ALA A 67 5.46 -10.55 -2.56
CA ALA A 67 5.87 -9.98 -3.83
C ALA A 67 5.24 -10.57 -5.10
N PRO A 68 5.02 -11.88 -5.24
CA PRO A 68 4.62 -12.45 -6.53
C PRO A 68 3.37 -11.86 -7.15
N GLU A 69 2.36 -11.51 -6.36
CA GLU A 69 1.08 -11.06 -6.91
C GLU A 69 1.18 -9.70 -7.59
N TRP A 70 1.67 -8.68 -6.87
CA TRP A 70 1.73 -7.36 -7.44
C TRP A 70 2.90 -7.19 -8.41
N GLN A 71 3.96 -8.00 -8.26
CA GLN A 71 5.05 -7.98 -9.24
C GLN A 71 4.60 -8.46 -10.61
N VAL A 72 3.76 -9.49 -10.64
CA VAL A 72 3.20 -9.96 -11.90
C VAL A 72 2.36 -8.86 -12.55
N THR A 73 1.54 -8.18 -11.76
CA THR A 73 0.72 -7.08 -12.25
C THR A 73 1.58 -5.95 -12.84
N LEU A 74 2.65 -5.58 -12.15
CA LEU A 74 3.55 -4.54 -12.64
C LEU A 74 4.24 -4.95 -13.95
N ARG A 75 4.63 -6.22 -14.05
CA ARG A 75 5.23 -6.74 -15.28
C ARG A 75 4.27 -6.65 -16.44
N LEU A 76 3.03 -7.07 -16.22
CA LEU A 76 2.02 -7.01 -17.26
C LEU A 76 1.79 -5.57 -17.71
N ASN A 77 1.77 -4.64 -16.79
CA ASN A 77 1.60 -3.24 -17.11
C ASN A 77 2.76 -2.69 -17.93
N LYS A 78 3.98 -3.14 -17.65
CA LYS A 78 5.15 -2.74 -18.41
C LYS A 78 5.12 -3.27 -19.84
N ASP A 79 4.56 -4.46 -20.01
CA ASP A 79 4.50 -5.09 -21.32
C ASP A 79 3.37 -4.56 -22.18
N LEU A 80 2.44 -3.81 -21.59
CA LEU A 80 1.35 -3.22 -22.35
C LEU A 80 1.82 -2.04 -23.18
N PRO A 81 1.26 -1.86 -24.38
CA PRO A 81 1.63 -0.71 -25.22
C PRO A 81 1.31 0.60 -24.49
N ALA A 82 2.18 1.57 -24.69
CA ALA A 82 1.94 2.91 -24.18
C ALA A 82 0.75 3.52 -24.88
N ARG A 83 0.05 4.39 -24.19
CA ARG A 83 -1.10 5.08 -24.76
C ARG A 83 -0.86 6.55 -24.87
#